data_9f6b35408feb90e34958f816cfe4ba12
#
_entry.id   9f6b35408feb90e34958f816cfe4ba12
#
_cell.length_a   1.000
_cell.length_b   1.000
_cell.length_c   1.000
_cell.angle_alpha   90.00
_cell.angle_beta   90.00
_cell.angle_gamma   90.00
#
_symmetry.space_group_name_H-M   'P 1'
#
loop_
_entity.id
_entity.type
_entity.pdbx_description
1 polymer ?
#
loop_
_entity_poly.entity_id
_entity_poly.type
_entity_poly.pdbx_seq_one_letter_code
_entity_poly.pdbx_strand_id
1 'polypeptide(L)'
;MDLTKRQQEIFDFIRKYSAKYGYPPTVRDIGKAVGLASSSTVHAHLANLEKIGLLRRDPSKPRAIELLDRAVESVRGIVRGESLPLVGSVAAGEPMLAEENVEEYVSVPELAGGADGEYVLRIRGDSMKDAGILEGDFVVVHSQDTAQDGDVVVALLGEEATVKRFFRESDHIRLQPENEAMEPIRSKEVKVLGRVVGLLRSV
;
A
#
# COMPACT_ATOMS: atom_id res chain seq x y z
N MET A 1 5.70 20.34 18.59
CA MET A 1 6.84 20.30 19.54
C MET A 1 8.10 20.18 18.71
N ASP A 2 8.98 21.15 18.79
CA ASP A 2 10.17 21.19 17.97
C ASP A 2 11.27 20.34 18.61
N LEU A 3 11.90 19.50 17.77
CA LEU A 3 13.08 18.76 18.17
C LEU A 3 14.27 19.71 18.40
N THR A 4 15.07 19.44 19.42
CA THR A 4 16.36 20.12 19.51
C THR A 4 17.26 19.67 18.33
N LYS A 5 18.20 20.53 17.93
CA LYS A 5 19.14 20.23 16.84
C LYS A 5 19.79 18.85 17.00
N ARG A 6 20.16 18.50 18.25
CA ARG A 6 20.80 17.21 18.53
C ARG A 6 19.84 16.01 18.43
N GLN A 7 18.59 16.18 18.82
CA GLN A 7 17.56 15.16 18.66
C GLN A 7 17.27 14.92 17.17
N GLN A 8 17.23 15.97 16.37
CA GLN A 8 17.06 15.89 14.92
C GLN A 8 18.22 15.13 14.27
N GLU A 9 19.47 15.46 14.62
CA GLU A 9 20.67 14.78 14.10
C GLU A 9 20.63 13.26 14.39
N ILE A 10 20.26 12.88 15.62
CA ILE A 10 20.13 11.48 16.04
C ILE A 10 19.03 10.77 15.26
N PHE A 11 17.84 11.39 15.15
CA PHE A 11 16.71 10.83 14.44
C PHE A 11 17.03 10.61 12.95
N ASP A 12 17.60 11.62 12.29
CA ASP A 12 17.98 11.55 10.87
C ASP A 12 19.07 10.48 10.62
N PHE A 13 20.01 10.33 11.55
CA PHE A 13 21.01 9.28 11.45
C PHE A 13 20.38 7.88 11.54
N ILE A 14 19.50 7.65 12.52
CA ILE A 14 18.82 6.34 12.68
C ILE A 14 18.03 6.01 11.41
N ARG A 15 17.27 6.97 10.86
CA ARG A 15 16.48 6.81 9.65
C ARG A 15 17.36 6.44 8.44
N LYS A 16 18.42 7.21 8.19
CA LYS A 16 19.33 6.94 7.06
C LYS A 16 20.07 5.60 7.20
N TYR A 17 20.46 5.26 8.42
CA TYR A 17 21.14 4.00 8.68
C TYR A 17 20.22 2.80 8.46
N SER A 18 19.00 2.84 9.01
CA SER A 18 18.01 1.78 8.84
C SER A 18 17.60 1.60 7.37
N ALA A 19 17.43 2.70 6.62
CA ALA A 19 17.14 2.65 5.19
C ALA A 19 18.27 2.03 4.37
N LYS A 20 19.54 2.28 4.77
CA LYS A 20 20.71 1.78 4.03
C LYS A 20 21.03 0.31 4.32
N TYR A 21 20.88 -0.12 5.57
CA TYR A 21 21.37 -1.42 6.04
C TYR A 21 20.24 -2.43 6.35
N GLY A 22 18.95 -2.00 6.32
CA GLY A 22 17.81 -2.86 6.63
C GLY A 22 17.62 -3.18 8.12
N TYR A 23 18.45 -2.63 9.00
CA TYR A 23 18.36 -2.79 10.46
C TYR A 23 18.81 -1.53 11.19
N PRO A 24 18.32 -1.28 12.42
CA PRO A 24 18.65 -0.07 13.17
C PRO A 24 20.09 -0.07 13.70
N PRO A 25 20.70 1.13 13.87
CA PRO A 25 22.04 1.29 14.46
C PRO A 25 22.04 0.96 15.95
N THR A 26 23.21 0.62 16.47
CA THR A 26 23.42 0.51 17.93
C THR A 26 23.58 1.88 18.56
N VAL A 27 23.38 1.98 19.89
CA VAL A 27 23.63 3.21 20.68
C VAL A 27 25.06 3.72 20.46
N ARG A 28 26.02 2.82 20.29
CA ARG A 28 27.44 3.16 20.02
C ARG A 28 27.62 3.75 18.61
N ASP A 29 26.93 3.23 17.63
CA ASP A 29 26.97 3.76 16.26
C ASP A 29 26.35 5.17 16.19
N ILE A 30 25.25 5.37 16.91
CA ILE A 30 24.62 6.69 17.05
C ILE A 30 25.58 7.67 17.70
N GLY A 31 26.17 7.30 18.86
CA GLY A 31 27.13 8.16 19.58
C GLY A 31 28.30 8.59 18.69
N LYS A 32 28.88 7.65 17.94
CA LYS A 32 29.99 7.94 17.02
C LYS A 32 29.55 8.91 15.90
N ALA A 33 28.35 8.68 15.31
CA ALA A 33 27.87 9.47 14.19
C ALA A 33 27.57 10.92 14.57
N VAL A 34 27.02 11.15 15.78
CA VAL A 34 26.67 12.50 16.25
C VAL A 34 27.69 13.12 17.19
N GLY A 35 28.89 12.50 17.36
CA GLY A 35 29.98 13.03 18.17
C GLY A 35 29.71 13.05 19.68
N LEU A 36 28.93 12.10 20.19
CA LEU A 36 28.67 11.93 21.62
C LEU A 36 29.57 10.83 22.21
N ALA A 37 30.42 11.20 23.15
CA ALA A 37 31.33 10.26 23.80
C ALA A 37 30.65 9.37 24.83
N SER A 38 29.56 9.85 25.46
CA SER A 38 28.83 9.12 26.51
C SER A 38 27.61 8.41 25.96
N SER A 39 27.53 7.10 26.17
CA SER A 39 26.34 6.30 25.86
C SER A 39 25.12 6.72 26.67
N SER A 40 25.33 7.20 27.91
CA SER A 40 24.24 7.72 28.76
C SER A 40 23.54 8.92 28.14
N THR A 41 24.31 9.82 27.48
CA THR A 41 23.75 10.99 26.77
C THR A 41 22.93 10.55 25.57
N VAL A 42 23.40 9.55 24.82
CA VAL A 42 22.63 8.97 23.69
C VAL A 42 21.35 8.35 24.21
N HIS A 43 21.39 7.59 25.32
CA HIS A 43 20.18 7.01 25.94
C HIS A 43 19.18 8.08 26.37
N ALA A 44 19.63 9.23 26.91
CA ALA A 44 18.77 10.33 27.30
C ALA A 44 18.05 10.96 26.08
N HIS A 45 18.77 11.16 24.98
CA HIS A 45 18.15 11.66 23.72
C HIS A 45 17.18 10.66 23.13
N LEU A 46 17.52 9.36 23.13
CA LEU A 46 16.61 8.30 22.65
C LEU A 46 15.34 8.21 23.53
N ALA A 47 15.45 8.35 24.87
CA ALA A 47 14.32 8.36 25.77
C ALA A 47 13.39 9.57 25.52
N ASN A 48 13.96 10.73 25.19
CA ASN A 48 13.16 11.89 24.80
C ASN A 48 12.45 11.68 23.44
N LEU A 49 13.13 11.11 22.44
CA LEU A 49 12.52 10.76 21.15
C LEU A 49 11.40 9.72 21.31
N GLU A 50 11.57 8.78 22.23
CA GLU A 50 10.54 7.79 22.59
C GLU A 50 9.33 8.43 23.29
N LYS A 51 9.56 9.36 24.24
CA LYS A 51 8.51 10.08 24.95
C LYS A 51 7.64 10.93 24.04
N ILE A 52 8.22 11.50 22.98
CA ILE A 52 7.50 12.28 21.98
C ILE A 52 6.92 11.42 20.84
N GLY A 53 7.10 10.08 20.92
CA GLY A 53 6.49 9.13 19.99
C GLY A 53 7.16 9.01 18.64
N LEU A 54 8.46 9.35 18.53
CA LEU A 54 9.22 9.24 17.29
C LEU A 54 9.97 7.91 17.12
N LEU A 55 10.20 7.20 18.22
CA LEU A 55 10.76 5.86 18.21
C LEU A 55 10.23 5.03 19.37
N ARG A 56 10.37 3.72 19.25
CA ARG A 56 10.12 2.73 20.31
C ARG A 56 11.37 1.89 20.51
N ARG A 57 11.65 1.53 21.75
CA ARG A 57 12.75 0.64 22.09
C ARG A 57 12.22 -0.57 22.85
N ASP A 58 12.72 -1.75 22.50
CA ASP A 58 12.52 -2.95 23.29
C ASP A 58 13.77 -3.14 24.19
N PRO A 59 13.67 -2.94 25.49
CA PRO A 59 14.80 -3.02 26.40
C PRO A 59 15.39 -4.44 26.49
N SER A 60 14.69 -5.46 26.00
CA SER A 60 15.14 -6.85 26.00
C SER A 60 16.03 -7.19 24.82
N LYS A 61 16.16 -6.31 23.82
CA LYS A 61 16.92 -6.57 22.58
C LYS A 61 17.96 -5.49 22.28
N PRO A 62 19.24 -5.83 22.09
CA PRO A 62 20.34 -4.86 21.91
C PRO A 62 20.24 -3.96 20.67
N ARG A 63 19.37 -4.26 19.71
CA ARG A 63 19.16 -3.52 18.45
C ARG A 63 17.70 -3.18 18.18
N ALA A 64 16.89 -3.10 19.21
CA ALA A 64 15.45 -2.85 19.05
C ALA A 64 15.14 -1.36 19.14
N ILE A 65 15.62 -0.57 18.20
CA ILE A 65 15.16 0.80 17.96
C ILE A 65 14.24 0.72 16.75
N GLU A 66 12.95 0.92 16.97
CA GLU A 66 11.95 1.02 15.93
C GLU A 66 11.55 2.50 15.80
N LEU A 67 11.68 3.05 14.62
CA LEU A 67 11.19 4.40 14.34
C LEU A 67 9.68 4.35 14.28
N LEU A 68 9.02 5.02 15.22
CA LEU A 68 7.59 5.26 15.14
C LEU A 68 7.41 6.49 14.25
N ASP A 69 7.02 6.26 13.05
CA ASP A 69 6.95 7.25 11.96
C ASP A 69 5.81 8.29 12.17
N ARG A 70 5.42 8.60 13.43
CA ARG A 70 4.39 9.60 13.76
C ARG A 70 4.79 11.04 13.40
N ALA A 71 6.07 11.37 13.36
CA ALA A 71 6.49 12.69 12.88
C ALA A 71 6.64 12.73 11.37
N VAL A 72 6.80 11.58 10.74
CA VAL A 72 6.65 11.41 9.30
C VAL A 72 5.16 11.29 8.95
N GLU A 73 4.30 10.79 9.83
CA GLU A 73 2.85 10.73 9.65
C GLU A 73 2.18 12.10 9.60
N SER A 74 2.63 13.11 10.33
CA SER A 74 2.02 14.45 10.22
C SER A 74 2.52 15.29 9.01
N VAL A 75 3.64 14.94 8.40
CA VAL A 75 4.11 15.51 7.12
C VAL A 75 3.94 14.51 5.96
N ARG A 76 3.91 13.22 6.24
CA ARG A 76 3.54 12.14 5.33
C ARG A 76 2.05 11.84 5.31
N GLY A 77 1.26 12.29 6.25
CA GLY A 77 -0.21 12.26 6.18
C GLY A 77 -0.76 13.03 4.97
N ILE A 78 0.11 13.83 4.32
CA ILE A 78 -0.18 14.46 3.02
C ILE A 78 0.50 13.72 1.86
N VAL A 79 1.44 12.79 2.12
CA VAL A 79 2.27 12.10 1.08
C VAL A 79 2.57 10.64 1.43
N ARG A 80 1.89 9.99 2.37
CA ARG A 80 1.93 8.53 2.48
C ARG A 80 0.87 7.94 1.57
N GLY A 81 1.32 7.63 0.35
CA GLY A 81 0.78 6.47 -0.29
C GLY A 81 1.36 5.23 0.38
N GLU A 82 0.56 4.33 0.88
CA GLU A 82 1.04 2.98 1.15
C GLU A 82 1.55 2.40 -0.17
N SER A 83 2.67 1.67 -0.13
CA SER A 83 3.14 1.00 -1.33
C SER A 83 2.34 -0.27 -1.48
N LEU A 84 1.42 -0.26 -2.44
CA LEU A 84 0.62 -1.43 -2.80
C LEU A 84 1.30 -2.21 -3.93
N PRO A 85 1.20 -3.53 -3.94
CA PRO A 85 1.72 -4.35 -5.02
C PRO A 85 0.94 -4.08 -6.31
N LEU A 86 1.65 -3.78 -7.41
CA LEU A 86 1.10 -3.76 -8.76
C LEU A 86 1.10 -5.19 -9.29
N VAL A 87 -0.09 -5.72 -9.51
CA VAL A 87 -0.28 -7.07 -10.05
C VAL A 87 -0.39 -6.99 -11.56
N GLY A 88 0.51 -7.66 -12.27
CA GLY A 88 0.60 -7.60 -13.74
C GLY A 88 -0.36 -8.54 -14.45
N SER A 89 -0.53 -9.74 -13.95
CA SER A 89 -1.46 -10.74 -14.46
C SER A 89 -2.12 -11.50 -13.32
N VAL A 90 -3.33 -11.98 -13.57
CA VAL A 90 -4.07 -12.80 -12.63
C VAL A 90 -4.36 -14.11 -13.31
N ALA A 91 -3.75 -15.19 -12.79
CA ALA A 91 -3.99 -16.55 -13.25
C ALA A 91 -5.00 -17.27 -12.35
N ALA A 92 -5.79 -18.16 -12.94
CA ALA A 92 -6.70 -19.03 -12.19
C ALA A 92 -5.89 -20.06 -11.37
N GLY A 93 -6.21 -20.17 -10.08
CA GLY A 93 -5.63 -21.18 -9.20
C GLY A 93 -4.50 -20.71 -8.29
N GLU A 94 -3.88 -19.56 -8.55
CA GLU A 94 -2.85 -18.97 -7.70
C GLU A 94 -3.38 -17.86 -6.81
N PRO A 95 -2.78 -17.63 -5.60
CA PRO A 95 -3.11 -16.47 -4.80
C PRO A 95 -2.78 -15.19 -5.56
N MET A 96 -3.70 -14.21 -5.59
CA MET A 96 -3.53 -12.93 -6.28
C MET A 96 -2.22 -12.20 -5.93
N LEU A 97 -1.83 -12.25 -4.66
CA LEU A 97 -0.63 -11.62 -4.11
C LEU A 97 0.57 -12.59 -4.02
N ALA A 98 0.59 -13.66 -4.84
CA ALA A 98 1.81 -14.46 -4.98
C ALA A 98 2.95 -13.58 -5.53
N GLU A 99 4.18 -13.79 -5.02
CA GLU A 99 5.34 -12.98 -5.44
C GLU A 99 5.55 -12.97 -6.97
N GLU A 100 5.16 -14.04 -7.64
CA GLU A 100 5.25 -14.20 -9.10
C GLU A 100 4.32 -13.27 -9.89
N ASN A 101 3.23 -12.80 -9.26
CA ASN A 101 2.23 -11.90 -9.88
C ASN A 101 2.53 -10.43 -9.65
N VAL A 102 3.45 -10.09 -8.74
CA VAL A 102 3.79 -8.70 -8.38
C VAL A 102 4.91 -8.19 -9.29
N GLU A 103 4.60 -7.19 -10.12
CA GLU A 103 5.59 -6.55 -11.00
C GLU A 103 6.45 -5.53 -10.25
N GLU A 104 5.81 -4.68 -9.45
CA GLU A 104 6.46 -3.62 -8.66
C GLU A 104 5.54 -3.16 -7.50
N TYR A 105 6.03 -2.26 -6.67
CA TYR A 105 5.24 -1.61 -5.63
C TYR A 105 4.99 -0.15 -6.00
N VAL A 106 3.72 0.26 -6.03
CA VAL A 106 3.27 1.60 -6.39
C VAL A 106 2.84 2.36 -5.14
N SER A 107 3.34 3.59 -4.98
CA SER A 107 2.90 4.48 -3.89
C SER A 107 1.51 5.03 -4.19
N VAL A 108 0.55 4.71 -3.33
CA VAL A 108 -0.86 5.10 -3.47
C VAL A 108 -1.22 6.10 -2.38
N PRO A 109 -1.80 7.30 -2.71
CA PRO A 109 -2.27 8.22 -1.68
C PRO A 109 -3.31 7.57 -0.75
N GLU A 110 -3.26 7.87 0.55
CA GLU A 110 -4.19 7.32 1.57
C GLU A 110 -5.68 7.49 1.20
N LEU A 111 -6.02 8.57 0.49
CA LEU A 111 -7.39 8.81 -0.01
C LEU A 111 -7.84 7.86 -1.13
N ALA A 112 -6.90 7.18 -1.79
CA ALA A 112 -7.18 6.29 -2.91
C ALA A 112 -7.10 4.80 -2.53
N GLY A 113 -6.61 4.48 -1.33
CA GLY A 113 -6.43 3.14 -0.82
C GLY A 113 -5.43 3.12 0.33
N GLY A 114 -5.02 1.95 0.79
CA GLY A 114 -4.03 1.78 1.84
C GLY A 114 -4.50 0.86 2.97
N ALA A 115 -5.62 0.16 2.77
CA ALA A 115 -6.07 -0.86 3.71
C ALA A 115 -5.36 -2.20 3.46
N ASP A 116 -5.24 -3.00 4.51
CA ASP A 116 -4.70 -4.36 4.40
C ASP A 116 -5.45 -5.18 3.34
N GLY A 117 -4.70 -5.89 2.51
CA GLY A 117 -5.26 -6.74 1.45
C GLY A 117 -5.61 -5.98 0.16
N GLU A 118 -5.16 -4.73 0.00
CA GLU A 118 -5.31 -4.00 -1.24
C GLU A 118 -4.14 -4.23 -2.20
N TYR A 119 -4.43 -4.11 -3.48
CA TYR A 119 -3.45 -4.20 -4.56
C TYR A 119 -3.83 -3.27 -5.71
N VAL A 120 -2.90 -3.04 -6.62
CA VAL A 120 -3.08 -2.19 -7.80
C VAL A 120 -3.12 -3.04 -9.06
N LEU A 121 -4.01 -2.71 -9.99
CA LEU A 121 -4.05 -3.27 -11.33
C LEU A 121 -3.96 -2.15 -12.36
N ARG A 122 -3.24 -2.40 -13.45
CA ARG A 122 -3.26 -1.54 -14.62
C ARG A 122 -4.42 -1.91 -15.52
N ILE A 123 -5.22 -0.92 -15.91
CA ILE A 123 -6.35 -1.09 -16.83
C ILE A 123 -5.84 -1.28 -18.26
N ARG A 124 -6.41 -2.27 -18.93
CA ARG A 124 -6.21 -2.54 -20.35
C ARG A 124 -7.57 -2.49 -21.06
N GLY A 125 -7.62 -1.76 -22.18
CA GLY A 125 -8.83 -1.58 -22.97
C GLY A 125 -9.78 -0.51 -22.40
N ASP A 126 -10.93 -0.37 -23.03
CA ASP A 126 -11.86 0.74 -22.88
C ASP A 126 -13.25 0.32 -22.34
N SER A 127 -13.37 -0.88 -21.80
CA SER A 127 -14.65 -1.43 -21.36
C SER A 127 -15.32 -0.67 -20.21
N MET A 128 -14.60 0.22 -19.53
CA MET A 128 -15.08 1.00 -18.38
C MET A 128 -14.95 2.52 -18.60
N LYS A 129 -14.81 2.95 -19.86
CA LYS A 129 -14.56 4.36 -20.21
C LYS A 129 -15.68 5.31 -19.77
N ASP A 130 -16.93 4.88 -19.82
CA ASP A 130 -18.09 5.71 -19.47
C ASP A 130 -18.24 5.85 -17.94
N ALA A 131 -17.54 5.00 -17.16
CA ALA A 131 -17.31 5.17 -15.71
C ALA A 131 -16.07 6.02 -15.40
N GLY A 132 -15.39 6.57 -16.41
CA GLY A 132 -14.19 7.37 -16.26
C GLY A 132 -12.90 6.58 -16.02
N ILE A 133 -12.95 5.25 -16.15
CA ILE A 133 -11.77 4.36 -16.04
C ILE A 133 -11.26 4.08 -17.46
N LEU A 134 -10.06 4.58 -17.78
CA LEU A 134 -9.50 4.55 -19.12
C LEU A 134 -8.31 3.58 -19.21
N GLU A 135 -7.96 3.21 -20.43
CA GLU A 135 -6.74 2.44 -20.69
C GLU A 135 -5.50 3.15 -20.13
N GLY A 136 -4.64 2.39 -19.45
CA GLY A 136 -3.43 2.91 -18.80
C GLY A 136 -3.64 3.41 -17.37
N ASP A 137 -4.87 3.56 -16.90
CA ASP A 137 -5.16 3.89 -15.50
C ASP A 137 -4.69 2.77 -14.56
N PHE A 138 -4.49 3.14 -13.30
CA PHE A 138 -4.28 2.22 -12.23
C PHE A 138 -5.50 2.23 -11.31
N VAL A 139 -6.06 1.07 -11.01
CA VAL A 139 -7.14 0.93 -10.02
C VAL A 139 -6.63 0.28 -8.76
N VAL A 140 -7.01 0.84 -7.62
CA VAL A 140 -6.79 0.23 -6.30
C VAL A 140 -7.95 -0.71 -6.03
N VAL A 141 -7.63 -1.94 -5.68
CA VAL A 141 -8.59 -3.02 -5.49
C VAL A 141 -8.48 -3.58 -4.08
N HIS A 142 -9.58 -3.58 -3.35
CA HIS A 142 -9.69 -4.27 -2.07
C HIS A 142 -10.03 -5.75 -2.32
N SER A 143 -9.16 -6.66 -1.86
CA SER A 143 -9.32 -8.10 -2.05
C SER A 143 -10.53 -8.62 -1.27
N GLN A 144 -11.50 -9.16 -1.97
CA GLN A 144 -12.71 -9.79 -1.41
C GLN A 144 -13.33 -10.73 -2.43
N ASP A 145 -14.07 -11.72 -1.97
CA ASP A 145 -14.72 -12.75 -2.81
C ASP A 145 -16.22 -12.50 -3.05
N THR A 146 -16.76 -11.42 -2.51
CA THR A 146 -18.16 -11.02 -2.61
C THR A 146 -18.29 -9.62 -3.18
N ALA A 147 -19.44 -9.31 -3.79
CA ALA A 147 -19.78 -7.98 -4.29
C ALA A 147 -21.26 -7.70 -4.17
N GLN A 148 -21.63 -6.42 -4.14
CA GLN A 148 -22.99 -5.92 -4.21
C GLN A 148 -23.32 -5.43 -5.62
N ASP A 149 -24.60 -5.38 -5.95
CA ASP A 149 -25.06 -4.85 -7.23
C ASP A 149 -24.61 -3.39 -7.40
N GLY A 150 -23.99 -3.13 -8.55
CA GLY A 150 -23.42 -1.82 -8.85
C GLY A 150 -21.95 -1.62 -8.49
N ASP A 151 -21.34 -2.53 -7.73
CA ASP A 151 -19.91 -2.46 -7.45
C ASP A 151 -19.08 -2.60 -8.74
N VAL A 152 -17.99 -1.85 -8.85
CA VAL A 152 -16.97 -2.11 -9.86
C VAL A 152 -16.00 -3.13 -9.29
N VAL A 153 -15.91 -4.28 -9.94
CA VAL A 153 -15.14 -5.43 -9.45
C VAL A 153 -14.07 -5.88 -10.42
N VAL A 154 -13.05 -6.51 -9.90
CA VAL A 154 -12.17 -7.40 -10.64
C VAL A 154 -12.77 -8.80 -10.56
N ALA A 155 -13.13 -9.36 -11.69
CA ALA A 155 -13.73 -10.68 -11.79
C ALA A 155 -12.90 -11.58 -12.69
N LEU A 156 -12.76 -12.86 -12.30
CA LEU A 156 -12.13 -13.90 -13.09
C LEU A 156 -13.21 -14.69 -13.82
N LEU A 157 -13.03 -14.83 -15.13
CA LEU A 157 -13.86 -15.63 -16.05
C LEU A 157 -12.95 -16.67 -16.72
N GLY A 158 -13.05 -17.92 -16.29
CA GLY A 158 -12.06 -18.92 -16.70
C GLY A 158 -10.66 -18.53 -16.22
N GLU A 159 -9.78 -18.20 -17.13
CA GLU A 159 -8.39 -17.80 -16.85
C GLU A 159 -8.14 -16.29 -17.00
N GLU A 160 -9.15 -15.53 -17.41
CA GLU A 160 -9.00 -14.09 -17.70
C GLU A 160 -9.65 -13.23 -16.62
N ALA A 161 -8.88 -12.26 -16.09
CA ALA A 161 -9.39 -11.23 -15.19
C ALA A 161 -9.93 -10.03 -15.99
N THR A 162 -11.06 -9.49 -15.54
CA THR A 162 -11.69 -8.32 -16.16
C THR A 162 -12.24 -7.37 -15.10
N VAL A 163 -12.28 -6.07 -15.40
CA VAL A 163 -12.92 -5.04 -14.57
C VAL A 163 -14.26 -4.69 -15.18
N LYS A 164 -15.33 -4.87 -14.41
CA LYS A 164 -16.72 -4.63 -14.84
C LYS A 164 -17.57 -4.19 -13.66
N ARG A 165 -18.76 -3.67 -13.95
CA ARG A 165 -19.79 -3.45 -12.94
C ARG A 165 -20.57 -4.75 -12.70
N PHE A 166 -20.66 -5.14 -11.43
CA PHE A 166 -21.26 -6.40 -10.98
C PHE A 166 -22.76 -6.25 -10.75
N PHE A 167 -23.53 -7.24 -11.22
CA PHE A 167 -24.93 -7.41 -10.88
C PHE A 167 -25.26 -8.88 -10.72
N ARG A 168 -26.00 -9.22 -9.65
CA ARG A 168 -26.47 -10.56 -9.38
C ARG A 168 -27.90 -10.70 -9.89
N GLU A 169 -28.06 -11.47 -10.93
CA GLU A 169 -29.35 -11.82 -11.50
C GLU A 169 -29.91 -13.10 -10.84
N SER A 170 -31.12 -13.51 -11.19
CA SER A 170 -31.78 -14.67 -10.55
C SER A 170 -31.08 -16.01 -10.79
N ASP A 171 -30.41 -16.19 -11.91
CA ASP A 171 -29.79 -17.46 -12.35
C ASP A 171 -28.35 -17.33 -12.84
N HIS A 172 -27.80 -16.10 -12.90
CA HIS A 172 -26.45 -15.81 -13.36
C HIS A 172 -25.90 -14.51 -12.76
N ILE A 173 -24.64 -14.25 -12.99
CA ILE A 173 -23.99 -12.95 -12.72
C ILE A 173 -23.85 -12.21 -14.05
N ARG A 174 -24.26 -10.95 -14.07
CA ARG A 174 -24.03 -10.03 -15.16
C ARG A 174 -22.88 -9.10 -14.83
N LEU A 175 -21.85 -9.15 -15.65
CA LEU A 175 -20.72 -8.23 -15.63
C LEU A 175 -20.94 -7.19 -16.73
N GLN A 176 -21.35 -6.00 -16.32
CA GLN A 176 -21.73 -4.92 -17.21
C GLN A 176 -20.50 -4.05 -17.52
N PRO A 177 -20.11 -3.90 -18.81
CA PRO A 177 -19.17 -2.87 -19.21
C PRO A 177 -19.81 -1.48 -19.08
N GLU A 178 -19.05 -0.51 -18.72
CA GLU A 178 -19.39 0.92 -18.81
C GLU A 178 -18.82 1.45 -20.14
N ASN A 179 -19.37 0.92 -21.22
CA ASN A 179 -19.08 1.27 -22.61
C ASN A 179 -20.29 0.83 -23.47
N GLU A 180 -20.99 1.80 -24.04
CA GLU A 180 -22.20 1.56 -24.83
C GLU A 180 -21.97 0.64 -26.07
N ALA A 181 -20.74 0.57 -26.57
CA ALA A 181 -20.39 -0.29 -27.70
C ALA A 181 -20.15 -1.76 -27.31
N MET A 182 -20.23 -2.10 -26.03
CA MET A 182 -19.93 -3.45 -25.52
C MET A 182 -21.12 -4.12 -24.89
N GLU A 183 -21.34 -5.38 -25.20
CA GLU A 183 -22.39 -6.19 -24.58
C GLU A 183 -21.98 -6.71 -23.20
N PRO A 184 -22.94 -6.85 -22.26
CA PRO A 184 -22.66 -7.42 -20.95
C PRO A 184 -22.32 -8.91 -21.03
N ILE A 185 -21.39 -9.33 -20.18
CA ILE A 185 -21.03 -10.74 -20.01
C ILE A 185 -21.96 -11.36 -18.99
N ARG A 186 -22.59 -12.48 -19.33
CA ARG A 186 -23.47 -13.25 -18.45
C ARG A 186 -22.85 -14.63 -18.21
N SER A 187 -22.60 -14.97 -16.95
CA SER A 187 -22.01 -16.25 -16.59
C SER A 187 -22.52 -16.74 -15.23
N LYS A 188 -22.60 -18.06 -15.07
CA LYS A 188 -22.85 -18.70 -13.76
C LYS A 188 -21.58 -18.90 -12.97
N GLU A 189 -20.44 -18.90 -13.66
CA GLU A 189 -19.13 -19.15 -13.09
C GLU A 189 -18.30 -17.86 -13.16
N VAL A 190 -18.49 -17.00 -12.16
CA VAL A 190 -17.72 -15.78 -11.95
C VAL A 190 -17.09 -15.82 -10.58
N LYS A 191 -15.77 -15.66 -10.50
CA LYS A 191 -15.07 -15.48 -9.25
C LYS A 191 -14.73 -14.01 -9.06
N VAL A 192 -15.27 -13.38 -8.02
CA VAL A 192 -14.87 -12.03 -7.62
C VAL A 192 -13.49 -12.11 -6.97
N LEU A 193 -12.56 -11.27 -7.39
CA LEU A 193 -11.21 -11.17 -6.87
C LEU A 193 -11.03 -9.95 -5.97
N GLY A 194 -11.87 -8.94 -6.15
CA GLY A 194 -11.88 -7.75 -5.34
C GLY A 194 -12.79 -6.66 -5.90
N ARG A 195 -12.98 -5.62 -5.10
CA ARG A 195 -13.76 -4.42 -5.43
C ARG A 195 -12.81 -3.24 -5.66
N VAL A 196 -13.03 -2.49 -6.72
CA VAL A 196 -12.31 -1.24 -6.99
C VAL A 196 -12.70 -0.19 -5.95
N VAL A 197 -11.72 0.39 -5.28
CA VAL A 197 -11.88 1.37 -4.22
C VAL A 197 -11.21 2.71 -4.54
N GLY A 198 -10.31 2.73 -5.52
CA GLY A 198 -9.61 3.93 -5.94
C GLY A 198 -9.18 3.90 -7.40
N LEU A 199 -8.90 5.07 -7.96
CA LEU A 199 -8.39 5.27 -9.32
C LEU A 199 -7.22 6.25 -9.28
N LEU A 200 -6.13 5.89 -9.96
CA LEU A 200 -4.94 6.71 -10.11
C LEU A 200 -4.63 6.90 -11.59
N ARG A 201 -4.39 8.13 -11.98
CA ARG A 201 -4.01 8.51 -13.35
C ARG A 201 -2.88 9.52 -13.31
N SER A 202 -1.84 9.27 -14.09
CA SER A 202 -0.84 10.28 -14.41
C SER A 202 -1.34 11.13 -15.58
N VAL A 203 -1.24 12.45 -15.47
CA VAL A 203 -1.66 13.42 -16.50
C VAL A 203 -0.42 14.08 -17.08
#